data_e18778f2ab2e9c19a675de65cdc282a8
#
_entry.id   e18778f2ab2e9c19a675de65cdc282a8
#
_cell.length_a   1.000
_cell.length_b   1.000
_cell.length_c   1.000
_cell.angle_alpha   90.00
_cell.angle_beta   90.00
_cell.angle_gamma   90.00
#
_symmetry.space_group_name_H-M   'P 1'
#
loop_
_entity.id
_entity.type
_entity.pdbx_description
1 polymer ?
#
loop_
_entity_poly.entity_id
_entity_poly.type
_entity_poly.pdbx_seq_one_letter_code
_entity_poly.pdbx_strand_id
1 'polypeptide(L)'
;VKTKDGRMQGGAMYALERGLNMKWLGILFAIFAGFASFGIGCATQVNAIAEVVNTNLGVEPWIIGVIIAVLTAFVIFGGIKSISSVCEKLVPFMAAFYVIGCLVILGINHEYVIPAITTICKLAFADKGAIAGGLVGGGLRYAIQYGVARGLFSNESGMGSAPIAAAAAKTRNPVRQALVSSTGTFWDTVVVCLMTGLVLVSTMIKNPAINAESIIDGGKLTTMAFSQIPYLGPIILVVGIITFAYSTILGWAYYGERCVEYFSGKKGLIPYRVLYIVVALIAPVLALDLVWKIADILNALMAIPNLIAVLLLSPVIVKETRKYVNNLDEVDETPVPVIETGIGGKKDK
;
A
#
# COMPACT_ATOMS: atom_id res chain seq x y z
N VAL A 1 -21.40 4.28 6.82
CA VAL A 1 -22.04 4.66 8.08
C VAL A 1 -21.48 5.97 8.60
N LYS A 2 -22.24 6.68 9.42
CA LYS A 2 -21.81 7.91 10.08
C LYS A 2 -21.76 7.69 11.59
N THR A 3 -20.71 8.14 12.24
CA THR A 3 -20.63 8.09 13.70
C THR A 3 -21.41 9.25 14.33
N LYS A 4 -21.76 9.17 15.61
CA LYS A 4 -22.49 10.25 16.34
C LYS A 4 -21.75 11.60 16.30
N ASP A 5 -20.43 11.59 16.19
CA ASP A 5 -19.62 12.80 16.03
C ASP A 5 -19.46 13.24 14.56
N GLY A 6 -20.25 12.69 13.66
CA GLY A 6 -20.35 13.13 12.26
C GLY A 6 -19.31 12.58 11.30
N ARG A 7 -18.37 11.71 11.76
CA ARG A 7 -17.34 11.11 10.89
C ARG A 7 -17.93 9.99 10.05
N MET A 8 -17.56 9.95 8.77
CA MET A 8 -17.89 8.84 7.87
C MET A 8 -16.95 7.67 8.11
N GLN A 9 -17.49 6.47 8.13
CA GLN A 9 -16.76 5.21 8.25
C GLN A 9 -17.31 4.16 7.29
N GLY A 10 -16.45 3.29 6.80
CA GLY A 10 -16.78 2.18 5.91
C GLY A 10 -15.62 1.22 5.80
N GLY A 11 -15.64 0.40 4.78
CA GLY A 11 -14.66 -0.65 4.53
C GLY A 11 -15.28 -2.04 4.64
N ALA A 12 -14.45 -3.06 4.41
CA ALA A 12 -14.90 -4.46 4.37
C ALA A 12 -15.64 -4.90 5.63
N MET A 13 -15.24 -4.43 6.82
CA MET A 13 -15.92 -4.78 8.08
C MET A 13 -17.39 -4.36 8.09
N TYR A 14 -17.71 -3.19 7.57
CA TYR A 14 -19.10 -2.72 7.49
C TYR A 14 -19.87 -3.37 6.33
N ALA A 15 -19.21 -3.67 5.22
CA ALA A 15 -19.81 -4.41 4.11
C ALA A 15 -20.20 -5.84 4.54
N LEU A 16 -19.35 -6.52 5.30
CA LEU A 16 -19.61 -7.83 5.87
C LEU A 16 -20.74 -7.79 6.93
N GLU A 17 -20.70 -6.83 7.86
CA GLU A 17 -21.70 -6.74 8.91
C GLU A 17 -23.07 -6.34 8.37
N ARG A 18 -23.15 -5.32 7.51
CA ARG A 18 -24.43 -4.72 7.10
C ARG A 18 -24.92 -5.20 5.74
N GLY A 19 -24.00 -5.50 4.82
CA GLY A 19 -24.34 -6.02 3.50
C GLY A 19 -24.69 -7.51 3.53
N LEU A 20 -23.98 -8.29 4.34
CA LEU A 20 -24.11 -9.76 4.40
C LEU A 20 -24.60 -10.29 5.74
N ASN A 21 -24.84 -9.45 6.74
CA ASN A 21 -25.16 -9.84 8.12
C ASN A 21 -24.12 -10.76 8.79
N MET A 22 -22.86 -10.71 8.31
CA MET A 22 -21.73 -11.52 8.81
C MET A 22 -20.85 -10.70 9.76
N LYS A 23 -21.41 -10.24 10.90
CA LYS A 23 -20.70 -9.40 11.86
C LYS A 23 -19.40 -10.03 12.36
N TRP A 24 -19.41 -11.35 12.61
CA TRP A 24 -18.24 -12.08 13.07
C TRP A 24 -17.06 -12.00 12.09
N LEU A 25 -17.35 -12.08 10.78
CA LEU A 25 -16.33 -11.97 9.73
C LEU A 25 -15.83 -10.53 9.58
N GLY A 26 -16.72 -9.54 9.80
CA GLY A 26 -16.35 -8.14 9.88
C GLY A 26 -15.39 -7.85 11.04
N ILE A 27 -15.60 -8.48 12.19
CA ILE A 27 -14.70 -8.38 13.35
C ILE A 27 -13.35 -9.01 13.04
N LEU A 28 -13.32 -10.21 12.44
CA LEU A 28 -12.08 -10.87 12.04
C LEU A 28 -11.28 -10.01 11.04
N PHE A 29 -11.95 -9.45 10.03
CA PHE A 29 -11.30 -8.53 9.12
C PHE A 29 -10.68 -7.34 9.85
N ALA A 30 -11.43 -6.70 10.75
CA ALA A 30 -10.95 -5.53 11.47
C ALA A 30 -9.77 -5.86 12.40
N ILE A 31 -9.76 -7.03 13.02
CA ILE A 31 -8.62 -7.52 13.82
C ILE A 31 -7.39 -7.72 12.93
N PHE A 32 -7.53 -8.47 11.82
CA PHE A 32 -6.41 -8.74 10.93
C PHE A 32 -5.86 -7.47 10.28
N ALA A 33 -6.72 -6.56 9.80
CA ALA A 33 -6.32 -5.28 9.24
C ALA A 33 -5.67 -4.36 10.29
N GLY A 34 -6.19 -4.38 11.52
CA GLY A 34 -5.60 -3.64 12.63
C GLY A 34 -4.17 -4.11 12.96
N PHE A 35 -3.95 -5.43 12.99
CA PHE A 35 -2.60 -5.99 13.16
C PHE A 35 -1.72 -5.78 11.93
N ALA A 36 -2.27 -5.94 10.72
CA ALA A 36 -1.55 -5.69 9.47
C ALA A 36 -0.98 -4.29 9.39
N SER A 37 -1.67 -3.28 9.94
CA SER A 37 -1.19 -1.90 9.96
C SER A 37 0.16 -1.73 10.66
N PHE A 38 0.45 -2.54 11.70
CA PHE A 38 1.74 -2.52 12.38
C PHE A 38 2.86 -3.16 11.53
N GLY A 39 2.55 -4.23 10.79
CA GLY A 39 3.51 -4.92 9.92
C GLY A 39 3.74 -4.17 8.62
N ILE A 40 2.76 -4.27 7.72
CA ILE A 40 2.83 -3.71 6.35
C ILE A 40 2.90 -2.19 6.36
N GLY A 41 2.03 -1.58 7.16
CA GLY A 41 1.86 -0.14 7.18
C GLY A 41 2.96 0.59 7.92
N CYS A 42 3.57 -0.02 8.93
CA CYS A 42 4.55 0.64 9.78
C CYS A 42 5.93 -0.01 9.67
N ALA A 43 6.08 -1.25 10.14
CA ALA A 43 7.39 -1.84 10.34
C ALA A 43 8.18 -2.01 9.03
N THR A 44 7.55 -2.50 7.95
CA THR A 44 8.21 -2.64 6.63
C THR A 44 8.65 -1.30 6.07
N GLN A 45 7.82 -0.27 6.23
CA GLN A 45 8.08 1.05 5.67
C GLN A 45 9.20 1.78 6.42
N VAL A 46 9.16 1.77 7.76
CA VAL A 46 10.23 2.41 8.55
C VAL A 46 11.55 1.68 8.38
N ASN A 47 11.54 0.33 8.28
CA ASN A 47 12.72 -0.46 8.00
C ASN A 47 13.31 -0.11 6.63
N ALA A 48 12.48 0.01 5.57
CA ALA A 48 12.93 0.40 4.23
C ALA A 48 13.54 1.82 4.21
N ILE A 49 12.96 2.78 4.94
CA ILE A 49 13.54 4.12 5.09
C ILE A 49 14.90 4.02 5.78
N ALA A 50 14.97 3.28 6.88
CA ALA A 50 16.21 3.16 7.66
C ALA A 50 17.34 2.51 6.85
N GLU A 51 17.03 1.45 6.09
CA GLU A 51 17.99 0.77 5.22
C GLU A 51 18.55 1.71 4.15
N VAL A 52 17.69 2.41 3.42
CA VAL A 52 18.13 3.30 2.34
C VAL A 52 18.91 4.50 2.86
N VAL A 53 18.50 5.06 4.00
CA VAL A 53 19.20 6.20 4.62
C VAL A 53 20.53 5.75 5.22
N ASN A 54 20.60 4.59 5.88
CA ASN A 54 21.85 4.03 6.37
C ASN A 54 22.83 3.75 5.24
N THR A 55 22.38 3.09 4.17
CA THR A 55 23.24 2.73 3.01
C THR A 55 23.81 3.96 2.29
N ASN A 56 23.02 5.03 2.14
CA ASN A 56 23.41 6.19 1.34
C ASN A 56 24.02 7.34 2.18
N LEU A 57 23.63 7.49 3.43
CA LEU A 57 24.01 8.62 4.30
C LEU A 57 24.77 8.19 5.56
N GLY A 58 24.89 6.88 5.83
CA GLY A 58 25.57 6.35 7.01
C GLY A 58 24.90 6.66 8.35
N VAL A 59 23.62 7.01 8.35
CA VAL A 59 22.87 7.32 9.58
C VAL A 59 22.43 6.03 10.25
N GLU A 60 22.64 5.91 11.54
CA GLU A 60 22.26 4.73 12.33
C GLU A 60 20.75 4.48 12.29
N PRO A 61 20.28 3.23 12.07
CA PRO A 61 18.88 2.90 11.91
C PRO A 61 17.98 3.38 13.06
N TRP A 62 18.44 3.29 14.30
CA TRP A 62 17.64 3.70 15.46
C TRP A 62 17.35 5.21 15.46
N ILE A 63 18.26 6.05 14.94
CA ILE A 63 18.06 7.50 14.80
C ILE A 63 16.90 7.76 13.85
N ILE A 64 16.85 7.03 12.74
CA ILE A 64 15.75 7.11 11.76
C ILE A 64 14.43 6.70 12.41
N GLY A 65 14.43 5.64 13.23
CA GLY A 65 13.26 5.23 14.01
C GLY A 65 12.72 6.34 14.89
N VAL A 66 13.59 7.02 15.62
CA VAL A 66 13.20 8.17 16.46
C VAL A 66 12.58 9.29 15.63
N ILE A 67 13.24 9.68 14.54
CA ILE A 67 12.75 10.75 13.66
C ILE A 67 11.36 10.42 13.10
N ILE A 68 11.21 9.22 12.52
CA ILE A 68 9.93 8.80 11.93
C ILE A 68 8.84 8.66 13.00
N ALA A 69 9.17 8.10 14.18
CA ALA A 69 8.22 7.98 15.28
C ALA A 69 7.70 9.36 15.74
N VAL A 70 8.59 10.35 15.89
CA VAL A 70 8.23 11.72 16.29
C VAL A 70 7.37 12.39 15.22
N LEU A 71 7.78 12.35 13.96
CA LEU A 71 7.01 12.92 12.85
C LEU A 71 5.62 12.27 12.73
N THR A 72 5.57 10.93 12.83
CA THR A 72 4.33 10.17 12.79
C THR A 72 3.41 10.53 13.96
N ALA A 73 3.96 10.70 15.17
CA ALA A 73 3.19 11.13 16.33
C ALA A 73 2.51 12.47 16.09
N PHE A 74 3.23 13.48 15.63
CA PHE A 74 2.65 14.80 15.35
C PHE A 74 1.49 14.73 14.36
N VAL A 75 1.62 13.93 13.30
CA VAL A 75 0.58 13.81 12.26
C VAL A 75 -0.61 13.00 12.75
N ILE A 76 -0.40 11.84 13.38
CA ILE A 76 -1.48 10.93 13.80
C ILE A 76 -2.33 11.54 14.92
N PHE A 77 -1.72 12.23 15.89
CA PHE A 77 -2.49 12.90 16.94
C PHE A 77 -3.37 14.04 16.40
N GLY A 78 -3.01 14.66 15.27
CA GLY A 78 -3.85 15.61 14.55
C GLY A 78 -5.06 14.98 13.84
N GLY A 79 -5.12 13.63 13.75
CA GLY A 79 -6.21 12.86 13.17
C GLY A 79 -6.29 12.94 11.65
N ILE A 80 -7.46 12.53 11.09
CA ILE A 80 -7.64 12.39 9.63
C ILE A 80 -7.37 13.68 8.85
N LYS A 81 -7.69 14.84 9.40
CA LYS A 81 -7.45 16.14 8.73
C LYS A 81 -5.96 16.42 8.56
N SER A 82 -5.17 16.12 9.59
CA SER A 82 -3.71 16.26 9.55
C SER A 82 -3.10 15.27 8.55
N ILE A 83 -3.50 14.00 8.60
CA ILE A 83 -3.04 12.96 7.67
C ILE A 83 -3.36 13.36 6.22
N SER A 84 -4.61 13.74 5.93
CA SER A 84 -5.02 14.16 4.58
C SER A 84 -4.23 15.37 4.09
N SER A 85 -4.02 16.38 4.94
CA SER A 85 -3.29 17.60 4.56
C SER A 85 -1.81 17.33 4.24
N VAL A 86 -1.19 16.38 4.94
CA VAL A 86 0.19 15.95 4.63
C VAL A 86 0.22 15.14 3.33
N CYS A 87 -0.65 14.13 3.20
CA CYS A 87 -0.67 13.26 2.02
C CYS A 87 -1.06 14.00 0.74
N GLU A 88 -1.98 14.96 0.81
CA GLU A 88 -2.42 15.77 -0.36
C GLU A 88 -1.25 16.53 -1.02
N LYS A 89 -0.27 16.96 -0.24
CA LYS A 89 0.92 17.66 -0.76
C LYS A 89 2.05 16.69 -1.07
N LEU A 90 2.26 15.71 -0.20
CA LEU A 90 3.38 14.78 -0.29
C LEU A 90 3.25 13.84 -1.49
N VAL A 91 2.05 13.28 -1.73
CA VAL A 91 1.84 12.26 -2.77
C VAL A 91 2.08 12.79 -4.19
N PRO A 92 1.51 13.93 -4.63
CA PRO A 92 1.82 14.47 -5.96
C PRO A 92 3.29 14.84 -6.12
N PHE A 93 3.90 15.43 -5.09
CA PHE A 93 5.33 15.77 -5.11
C PHE A 93 6.20 14.53 -5.30
N MET A 94 6.00 13.49 -4.47
CA MET A 94 6.80 12.27 -4.55
C MET A 94 6.64 11.57 -5.90
N ALA A 95 5.41 11.47 -6.41
CA ALA A 95 5.14 10.82 -7.70
C ALA A 95 5.83 11.56 -8.84
N ALA A 96 5.67 12.90 -8.92
CA ALA A 96 6.30 13.69 -9.95
C ALA A 96 7.84 13.61 -9.86
N PHE A 97 8.39 13.75 -8.65
CA PHE A 97 9.84 13.72 -8.44
C PHE A 97 10.46 12.38 -8.83
N TYR A 98 9.82 11.27 -8.43
CA TYR A 98 10.27 9.93 -8.76
C TYR A 98 10.16 9.62 -10.27
N VAL A 99 9.02 9.96 -10.87
CA VAL A 99 8.78 9.77 -12.32
C VAL A 99 9.79 10.54 -13.15
N ILE A 100 10.09 11.78 -12.79
CA ILE A 100 11.12 12.58 -13.46
C ILE A 100 12.48 11.90 -13.35
N GLY A 101 12.85 11.41 -12.16
CA GLY A 101 14.08 10.67 -11.96
C GLY A 101 14.19 9.42 -12.83
N CYS A 102 13.12 8.62 -12.88
CA CYS A 102 13.05 7.45 -13.74
C CYS A 102 13.17 7.81 -15.22
N LEU A 103 12.49 8.88 -15.69
CA LEU A 103 12.57 9.35 -17.07
C LEU A 103 13.99 9.78 -17.46
N VAL A 104 14.72 10.44 -16.57
CA VAL A 104 16.11 10.80 -16.79
C VAL A 104 16.98 9.55 -16.96
N ILE A 105 16.82 8.54 -16.09
CA ILE A 105 17.59 7.28 -16.23
C ILE A 105 17.22 6.54 -17.51
N LEU A 106 15.94 6.46 -17.86
CA LEU A 106 15.50 5.85 -19.12
C LEU A 106 16.02 6.61 -20.33
N GLY A 107 16.13 7.93 -20.25
CA GLY A 107 16.78 8.76 -21.27
C GLY A 107 18.27 8.43 -21.43
N ILE A 108 19.02 8.23 -20.31
CA ILE A 108 20.41 7.79 -20.32
C ILE A 108 20.54 6.36 -20.89
N ASN A 109 19.54 5.53 -20.67
CA ASN A 109 19.50 4.14 -21.10
C ASN A 109 18.62 3.93 -22.34
N HIS A 110 18.35 4.96 -23.16
CA HIS A 110 17.35 4.93 -24.25
C HIS A 110 17.52 3.76 -25.21
N GLU A 111 18.76 3.36 -25.54
CA GLU A 111 19.07 2.22 -26.40
C GLU A 111 18.65 0.87 -25.79
N TYR A 112 18.58 0.80 -24.45
CA TYR A 112 18.26 -0.42 -23.72
C TYR A 112 16.80 -0.51 -23.29
N VAL A 113 15.97 0.52 -23.54
CA VAL A 113 14.55 0.53 -23.15
C VAL A 113 13.75 -0.52 -23.92
N ILE A 114 13.89 -0.56 -25.27
CA ILE A 114 13.20 -1.56 -26.09
C ILE A 114 13.69 -2.98 -25.79
N PRO A 115 15.01 -3.26 -25.68
CA PRO A 115 15.51 -4.54 -25.18
C PRO A 115 14.94 -4.91 -23.80
N ALA A 116 14.81 -3.95 -22.86
CA ALA A 116 14.23 -4.21 -21.55
C ALA A 116 12.76 -4.64 -21.63
N ILE A 117 11.92 -3.92 -22.38
CA ILE A 117 10.52 -4.30 -22.63
C ILE A 117 10.45 -5.71 -23.23
N THR A 118 11.25 -5.98 -24.26
CA THR A 118 11.28 -7.28 -24.93
C THR A 118 11.68 -8.39 -23.97
N THR A 119 12.69 -8.14 -23.13
CA THR A 119 13.16 -9.10 -22.13
C THR A 119 12.10 -9.38 -21.08
N ILE A 120 11.45 -8.34 -20.53
CA ILE A 120 10.36 -8.50 -19.56
C ILE A 120 9.21 -9.33 -20.17
N CYS A 121 8.77 -9.00 -21.39
CA CYS A 121 7.69 -9.72 -22.05
C CYS A 121 8.09 -11.19 -22.37
N LYS A 122 9.30 -11.43 -22.85
CA LYS A 122 9.79 -12.78 -23.13
C LYS A 122 9.85 -13.64 -21.87
N LEU A 123 10.44 -13.10 -20.79
CA LEU A 123 10.54 -13.82 -19.52
C LEU A 123 9.16 -14.09 -18.90
N ALA A 124 8.20 -13.17 -19.09
CA ALA A 124 6.85 -13.36 -18.57
C ALA A 124 6.04 -14.42 -19.33
N PHE A 125 6.22 -14.57 -20.66
CA PHE A 125 5.28 -15.33 -21.49
C PHE A 125 5.90 -16.43 -22.37
N ALA A 126 7.16 -16.32 -22.79
CA ALA A 126 7.68 -17.11 -23.90
C ALA A 126 8.67 -18.21 -23.50
N ASP A 127 9.32 -18.15 -22.37
CA ASP A 127 10.43 -19.04 -22.09
C ASP A 127 10.16 -19.99 -20.92
N LYS A 128 9.67 -21.21 -21.30
CA LYS A 128 9.57 -22.31 -20.34
C LYS A 128 10.94 -22.72 -19.76
N GLY A 129 12.03 -22.46 -20.51
CA GLY A 129 13.40 -22.71 -20.07
C GLY A 129 13.97 -21.63 -19.17
N ALA A 130 13.67 -20.36 -19.42
CA ALA A 130 14.08 -19.25 -18.53
C ALA A 130 13.30 -19.28 -17.22
N ILE A 131 12.03 -19.64 -17.25
CA ILE A 131 11.22 -19.92 -16.06
C ILE A 131 11.81 -21.13 -15.31
N ALA A 132 12.36 -22.13 -16.00
CA ALA A 132 13.00 -23.30 -15.39
C ALA A 132 14.48 -23.09 -15.06
N GLY A 133 15.21 -22.27 -15.81
CA GLY A 133 16.67 -22.11 -15.69
C GLY A 133 17.13 -20.93 -14.84
N GLY A 134 16.36 -19.84 -14.80
CA GLY A 134 16.65 -18.69 -13.91
C GLY A 134 16.23 -18.90 -12.45
N LEU A 135 15.50 -19.99 -12.20
CA LEU A 135 14.93 -20.35 -10.90
C LEU A 135 15.33 -21.78 -10.54
N VAL A 136 16.63 -22.02 -10.39
CA VAL A 136 17.14 -23.31 -9.93
C VAL A 136 16.39 -23.75 -8.67
N GLY A 137 15.46 -24.67 -8.84
CA GLY A 137 14.76 -25.39 -7.77
C GLY A 137 13.34 -24.95 -7.39
N GLY A 138 12.84 -23.80 -7.84
CA GLY A 138 11.52 -23.31 -7.41
C GLY A 138 10.53 -23.00 -8.54
N GLY A 139 11.01 -22.74 -9.75
CA GLY A 139 10.24 -22.59 -10.95
C GLY A 139 9.16 -21.49 -10.94
N LEU A 140 8.22 -21.65 -11.85
CA LEU A 140 7.05 -20.79 -12.04
C LEU A 140 6.25 -20.54 -10.76
N ARG A 141 6.25 -21.50 -9.84
CA ARG A 141 5.55 -21.36 -8.53
C ARG A 141 6.08 -20.17 -7.73
N TYR A 142 7.39 -20.03 -7.57
CA TYR A 142 7.97 -18.90 -6.82
C TYR A 142 7.80 -17.58 -7.55
N ALA A 143 7.95 -17.55 -8.87
CA ALA A 143 7.73 -16.33 -9.65
C ALA A 143 6.28 -15.84 -9.52
N ILE A 144 5.29 -16.73 -9.64
CA ILE A 144 3.88 -16.39 -9.43
C ILE A 144 3.65 -15.99 -7.95
N GLN A 145 4.16 -16.76 -7.00
CA GLN A 145 3.96 -16.49 -5.57
C GLN A 145 4.49 -15.11 -5.19
N TYR A 146 5.75 -14.81 -5.53
CA TYR A 146 6.34 -13.50 -5.18
C TYR A 146 5.77 -12.37 -6.03
N GLY A 147 5.52 -12.58 -7.32
CA GLY A 147 4.93 -11.57 -8.18
C GLY A 147 3.52 -11.17 -7.73
N VAL A 148 2.67 -12.15 -7.44
CA VAL A 148 1.31 -11.88 -6.92
C VAL A 148 1.38 -11.26 -5.53
N ALA A 149 2.21 -11.77 -4.63
CA ALA A 149 2.35 -11.24 -3.28
C ALA A 149 2.80 -9.77 -3.29
N ARG A 150 3.81 -9.42 -4.10
CA ARG A 150 4.31 -8.04 -4.19
C ARG A 150 3.33 -7.12 -4.93
N GLY A 151 2.64 -7.61 -5.96
CA GLY A 151 1.57 -6.86 -6.63
C GLY A 151 0.39 -6.55 -5.71
N LEU A 152 -0.07 -7.52 -4.92
CA LEU A 152 -1.10 -7.29 -3.90
C LEU A 152 -0.63 -6.33 -2.81
N PHE A 153 0.63 -6.43 -2.40
CA PHE A 153 1.21 -5.55 -1.39
C PHE A 153 1.21 -4.08 -1.85
N SER A 154 1.61 -3.82 -3.09
CA SER A 154 1.70 -2.48 -3.66
C SER A 154 0.31 -1.87 -3.93
N ASN A 155 -0.55 -2.59 -4.62
CA ASN A 155 -1.87 -2.12 -5.05
C ASN A 155 -2.94 -2.15 -3.97
N GLU A 156 -2.76 -2.96 -2.93
CA GLU A 156 -3.78 -3.27 -1.91
C GLU A 156 -5.12 -3.78 -2.50
N SER A 157 -5.14 -4.15 -3.78
CA SER A 157 -6.35 -4.61 -4.49
C SER A 157 -6.84 -5.94 -3.93
N GLY A 158 -8.11 -6.01 -3.54
CA GLY A 158 -8.70 -7.20 -2.94
C GLY A 158 -8.40 -7.38 -1.44
N MET A 159 -7.58 -6.55 -0.83
CA MET A 159 -7.24 -6.62 0.58
C MET A 159 -8.27 -5.95 1.50
N GLY A 160 -9.06 -5.00 0.99
CA GLY A 160 -10.12 -4.32 1.74
C GLY A 160 -9.66 -3.09 2.52
N SER A 161 -8.40 -2.68 2.41
CA SER A 161 -7.84 -1.46 3.05
C SER A 161 -8.32 -0.18 2.35
N ALA A 162 -8.21 -0.09 1.04
CA ALA A 162 -8.58 1.09 0.27
C ALA A 162 -10.03 1.57 0.49
N PRO A 163 -11.06 0.71 0.62
CA PRO A 163 -12.42 1.12 0.93
C PRO A 163 -12.57 1.84 2.28
N ILE A 164 -11.66 1.66 3.23
CA ILE A 164 -11.67 2.34 4.53
C ILE A 164 -11.45 3.85 4.34
N ALA A 165 -10.50 4.24 3.47
CA ALA A 165 -10.28 5.65 3.13
C ALA A 165 -11.38 6.17 2.20
N ALA A 166 -11.80 5.38 1.21
CA ALA A 166 -12.84 5.75 0.25
C ALA A 166 -14.18 6.10 0.91
N ALA A 167 -14.48 5.51 2.07
CA ALA A 167 -15.67 5.83 2.86
C ALA A 167 -15.73 7.30 3.34
N ALA A 168 -14.60 7.98 3.44
CA ALA A 168 -14.51 9.39 3.82
C ALA A 168 -14.71 10.36 2.63
N ALA A 169 -14.88 9.84 1.42
CA ALA A 169 -15.09 10.65 0.22
C ALA A 169 -16.39 11.45 0.30
N LYS A 170 -16.39 12.63 -0.30
CA LYS A 170 -17.54 13.55 -0.29
C LYS A 170 -18.58 13.26 -1.38
N THR A 171 -18.41 12.19 -2.13
CA THR A 171 -19.38 11.77 -3.15
C THR A 171 -20.52 10.95 -2.54
N ARG A 172 -21.72 11.07 -3.10
CA ARG A 172 -22.87 10.24 -2.75
C ARG A 172 -23.18 9.17 -3.81
N ASN A 173 -22.24 8.91 -4.70
CA ASN A 173 -22.36 7.85 -5.70
C ASN A 173 -21.21 6.83 -5.52
N PRO A 174 -21.51 5.57 -5.17
CA PRO A 174 -20.50 4.55 -4.91
C PRO A 174 -19.69 4.18 -6.15
N VAL A 175 -20.33 4.20 -7.34
CA VAL A 175 -19.65 3.85 -8.60
C VAL A 175 -18.66 4.95 -9.00
N ARG A 176 -19.03 6.23 -8.83
CA ARG A 176 -18.13 7.35 -9.07
C ARG A 176 -16.89 7.27 -8.19
N GLN A 177 -17.07 6.93 -6.90
CA GLN A 177 -15.93 6.73 -6.01
C GLN A 177 -15.09 5.51 -6.41
N ALA A 178 -15.71 4.41 -6.84
CA ALA A 178 -15.00 3.23 -7.31
C ALA A 178 -14.13 3.53 -8.53
N LEU A 179 -14.65 4.31 -9.50
CA LEU A 179 -13.88 4.74 -10.67
C LEU A 179 -12.68 5.60 -10.28
N VAL A 180 -12.85 6.55 -9.35
CA VAL A 180 -11.72 7.35 -8.83
C VAL A 180 -10.71 6.44 -8.14
N SER A 181 -11.14 5.53 -7.26
CA SER A 181 -10.24 4.62 -6.55
C SER A 181 -9.47 3.68 -7.48
N SER A 182 -10.11 3.24 -8.59
CA SER A 182 -9.46 2.35 -9.57
C SER A 182 -8.29 3.00 -10.30
N THR A 183 -8.26 4.34 -10.41
CA THR A 183 -7.11 5.04 -10.99
C THR A 183 -5.85 4.87 -10.16
N GLY A 184 -5.97 4.61 -8.86
CA GLY A 184 -4.82 4.35 -7.98
C GLY A 184 -3.98 3.17 -8.46
N THR A 185 -4.61 2.07 -8.88
CA THR A 185 -3.93 0.90 -9.45
C THR A 185 -3.17 1.24 -10.73
N PHE A 186 -3.73 2.09 -11.58
CA PHE A 186 -3.04 2.56 -12.78
C PHE A 186 -1.78 3.36 -12.44
N TRP A 187 -1.88 4.32 -11.54
CA TRP A 187 -0.73 5.14 -11.12
C TRP A 187 0.36 4.31 -10.45
N ASP A 188 -0.02 3.41 -9.56
CA ASP A 188 0.92 2.54 -8.86
C ASP A 188 1.60 1.56 -9.83
N THR A 189 0.83 0.74 -10.53
CA THR A 189 1.37 -0.37 -11.32
C THR A 189 1.87 0.07 -12.69
N VAL A 190 1.05 0.83 -13.45
CA VAL A 190 1.39 1.19 -14.84
C VAL A 190 2.38 2.34 -14.89
N VAL A 191 2.33 3.28 -13.94
CA VAL A 191 3.28 4.40 -13.95
C VAL A 191 4.49 4.07 -13.08
N VAL A 192 4.34 3.91 -11.78
CA VAL A 192 5.49 3.81 -10.86
C VAL A 192 6.21 2.47 -11.00
N CYS A 193 5.50 1.34 -10.88
CA CYS A 193 6.14 0.03 -10.90
C CYS A 193 6.72 -0.32 -12.27
N LEU A 194 6.02 -0.01 -13.38
CA LEU A 194 6.54 -0.25 -14.73
C LEU A 194 7.80 0.58 -14.98
N MET A 195 7.80 1.86 -14.62
CA MET A 195 8.99 2.72 -14.80
C MET A 195 10.16 2.21 -13.97
N THR A 196 9.94 1.82 -12.72
CA THR A 196 10.97 1.20 -11.87
C THR A 196 11.52 -0.06 -12.52
N GLY A 197 10.65 -0.96 -12.97
CA GLY A 197 11.03 -2.19 -13.66
C GLY A 197 11.88 -1.93 -14.92
N LEU A 198 11.47 -0.96 -15.74
CA LEU A 198 12.23 -0.56 -16.93
C LEU A 198 13.61 0.03 -16.58
N VAL A 199 13.68 0.87 -15.55
CA VAL A 199 14.95 1.43 -15.04
C VAL A 199 15.88 0.29 -14.62
N LEU A 200 15.39 -0.66 -13.82
CA LEU A 200 16.20 -1.78 -13.33
C LEU A 200 16.68 -2.67 -14.49
N VAL A 201 15.77 -3.16 -15.32
CA VAL A 201 16.09 -4.09 -16.42
C VAL A 201 16.97 -3.43 -17.47
N SER A 202 16.70 -2.19 -17.87
CA SER A 202 17.58 -1.47 -18.82
C SER A 202 18.99 -1.26 -18.27
N THR A 203 19.10 -1.01 -16.96
CA THR A 203 20.41 -0.88 -16.28
C THR A 203 21.15 -2.20 -16.25
N MET A 204 20.48 -3.31 -15.95
CA MET A 204 21.08 -4.66 -15.95
C MET A 204 21.55 -5.07 -17.34
N ILE A 205 20.80 -4.75 -18.39
CA ILE A 205 21.19 -5.05 -19.78
C ILE A 205 22.41 -4.19 -20.18
N LYS A 206 22.44 -2.92 -19.80
CA LYS A 206 23.56 -2.01 -20.06
C LYS A 206 24.81 -2.41 -19.31
N ASN A 207 24.69 -2.86 -18.08
CA ASN A 207 25.79 -3.27 -17.23
C ASN A 207 25.54 -4.67 -16.65
N PRO A 208 26.02 -5.73 -17.35
CA PRO A 208 25.81 -7.11 -16.90
C PRO A 208 26.46 -7.47 -15.55
N ALA A 209 27.38 -6.63 -15.05
CA ALA A 209 27.94 -6.81 -13.72
C ALA A 209 26.89 -6.52 -12.61
N ILE A 210 25.85 -5.76 -12.94
CA ILE A 210 24.70 -5.52 -12.07
C ILE A 210 23.64 -6.55 -12.44
N ASN A 211 23.67 -7.72 -11.83
CA ASN A 211 22.67 -8.75 -12.09
C ASN A 211 21.92 -9.13 -10.81
N ALA A 212 20.66 -9.57 -10.96
CA ALA A 212 19.79 -9.94 -9.86
C ALA A 212 20.29 -11.19 -9.08
N GLU A 213 21.14 -12.02 -9.69
CA GLU A 213 21.66 -13.23 -9.04
C GLU A 213 22.78 -12.91 -8.04
N SER A 214 23.54 -11.85 -8.30
CA SER A 214 24.60 -11.39 -7.40
C SER A 214 24.12 -10.44 -6.31
N ILE A 215 22.91 -9.86 -6.48
CA ILE A 215 22.33 -8.85 -5.59
C ILE A 215 21.02 -9.39 -5.03
N ILE A 216 21.11 -10.02 -3.87
CA ILE A 216 19.94 -10.59 -3.17
C ILE A 216 19.00 -9.51 -2.65
N ASP A 217 19.50 -8.28 -2.50
CA ASP A 217 18.80 -7.15 -1.90
C ASP A 217 18.28 -6.19 -3.00
N GLY A 218 16.95 -6.12 -3.16
CA GLY A 218 16.30 -5.25 -4.13
C GLY A 218 16.53 -3.76 -3.90
N GLY A 219 16.75 -3.34 -2.66
CA GLY A 219 17.12 -1.95 -2.31
C GLY A 219 18.48 -1.57 -2.87
N LYS A 220 19.46 -2.47 -2.76
CA LYS A 220 20.81 -2.26 -3.34
C LYS A 220 20.77 -2.22 -4.86
N LEU A 221 19.99 -3.11 -5.51
CA LEU A 221 19.82 -3.10 -6.96
C LEU A 221 19.26 -1.76 -7.44
N THR A 222 18.25 -1.25 -6.77
CA THR A 222 17.65 0.05 -7.08
C THR A 222 18.64 1.20 -6.85
N THR A 223 19.42 1.16 -5.77
CA THR A 223 20.48 2.14 -5.50
C THR A 223 21.53 2.17 -6.61
N MET A 224 21.97 0.99 -7.07
CA MET A 224 22.95 0.88 -8.17
C MET A 224 22.36 1.42 -9.49
N ALA A 225 21.08 1.16 -9.76
CA ALA A 225 20.43 1.67 -10.96
C ALA A 225 20.34 3.21 -10.95
N PHE A 226 19.97 3.80 -9.82
CA PHE A 226 19.89 5.25 -9.69
C PHE A 226 21.27 5.93 -9.64
N SER A 227 22.31 5.25 -9.19
CA SER A 227 23.69 5.78 -9.18
C SER A 227 24.26 6.09 -10.56
N GLN A 228 23.57 5.73 -11.65
CA GLN A 228 23.91 6.17 -13.01
C GLN A 228 23.79 7.70 -13.20
N ILE A 229 22.99 8.37 -12.37
CA ILE A 229 22.95 9.83 -12.30
C ILE A 229 23.92 10.26 -11.21
N PRO A 230 25.10 10.81 -11.52
CA PRO A 230 26.06 11.24 -10.52
C PRO A 230 25.42 12.24 -9.55
N TYR A 231 25.68 12.09 -8.26
CA TYR A 231 25.19 12.92 -7.15
C TYR A 231 23.65 12.98 -6.97
N LEU A 232 22.88 13.15 -8.05
CA LEU A 232 21.42 13.32 -7.98
C LEU A 232 20.68 11.98 -7.84
N GLY A 233 21.17 10.90 -8.42
CA GLY A 233 20.52 9.59 -8.41
C GLY A 233 20.24 9.06 -7.01
N PRO A 234 21.26 8.96 -6.13
CA PRO A 234 21.06 8.56 -4.75
C PRO A 234 20.08 9.50 -3.99
N ILE A 235 20.13 10.81 -4.25
CA ILE A 235 19.20 11.77 -3.63
C ILE A 235 17.77 11.50 -4.08
N ILE A 236 17.54 11.28 -5.38
CA ILE A 236 16.23 10.96 -5.93
C ILE A 236 15.67 9.70 -5.29
N LEU A 237 16.49 8.67 -5.15
CA LEU A 237 16.09 7.41 -4.54
C LEU A 237 15.76 7.58 -3.06
N VAL A 238 16.64 8.19 -2.29
CA VAL A 238 16.46 8.41 -0.84
C VAL A 238 15.20 9.23 -0.57
N VAL A 239 15.04 10.37 -1.24
CA VAL A 239 13.84 11.24 -1.11
C VAL A 239 12.59 10.49 -1.57
N GLY A 240 12.67 9.75 -2.68
CA GLY A 240 11.58 8.93 -3.18
C GLY A 240 11.12 7.92 -2.14
N ILE A 241 12.03 7.07 -1.64
CA ILE A 241 11.69 6.02 -0.66
C ILE A 241 11.16 6.63 0.65
N ILE A 242 11.78 7.68 1.17
CA ILE A 242 11.30 8.35 2.38
C ILE A 242 9.87 8.85 2.19
N THR A 243 9.58 9.53 1.09
CA THR A 243 8.27 10.13 0.86
C THR A 243 7.19 9.08 0.58
N PHE A 244 7.48 8.04 -0.22
CA PHE A 244 6.57 6.92 -0.47
C PHE A 244 6.28 6.12 0.80
N ALA A 245 7.31 5.69 1.50
CA ALA A 245 7.14 4.91 2.72
C ALA A 245 6.46 5.71 3.83
N TYR A 246 6.78 7.00 3.98
CA TYR A 246 6.15 7.85 4.99
C TYR A 246 4.65 8.10 4.70
N SER A 247 4.27 8.32 3.44
CA SER A 247 2.84 8.43 3.08
C SER A 247 2.08 7.14 3.37
N THR A 248 2.70 5.97 3.15
CA THR A 248 2.14 4.66 3.47
C THR A 248 1.98 4.46 4.98
N ILE A 249 2.97 4.87 5.79
CA ILE A 249 2.86 4.85 7.26
C ILE A 249 1.62 5.63 7.71
N LEU A 250 1.40 6.82 7.18
CA LEU A 250 0.27 7.67 7.55
C LEU A 250 -1.08 7.08 7.08
N GLY A 251 -1.15 6.54 5.87
CA GLY A 251 -2.34 5.89 5.33
C GLY A 251 -2.75 4.66 6.15
N TRP A 252 -1.81 3.78 6.44
CA TRP A 252 -2.05 2.58 7.23
C TRP A 252 -2.34 2.87 8.70
N ALA A 253 -1.77 3.93 9.28
CA ALA A 253 -2.16 4.38 10.61
C ALA A 253 -3.66 4.71 10.65
N TYR A 254 -4.18 5.38 9.62
CA TYR A 254 -5.62 5.64 9.50
C TYR A 254 -6.45 4.37 9.34
N TYR A 255 -6.03 3.43 8.47
CA TYR A 255 -6.76 2.16 8.28
C TYR A 255 -6.86 1.36 9.57
N GLY A 256 -5.74 1.16 10.26
CA GLY A 256 -5.72 0.45 11.53
C GLY A 256 -6.53 1.16 12.61
N GLU A 257 -6.46 2.49 12.68
CA GLU A 257 -7.29 3.28 13.60
C GLU A 257 -8.79 3.07 13.37
N ARG A 258 -9.24 3.04 12.11
CA ARG A 258 -10.65 2.75 11.78
C ARG A 258 -11.04 1.32 12.12
N CYS A 259 -10.17 0.36 11.89
CA CYS A 259 -10.40 -1.03 12.25
C CYS A 259 -10.50 -1.21 13.78
N VAL A 260 -9.59 -0.62 14.54
CA VAL A 260 -9.63 -0.65 16.01
C VAL A 260 -10.87 0.04 16.54
N GLU A 261 -11.25 1.20 15.99
CA GLU A 261 -12.47 1.90 16.38
C GLU A 261 -13.74 1.05 16.13
N TYR A 262 -13.75 0.24 15.07
CA TYR A 262 -14.88 -0.63 14.75
C TYR A 262 -15.19 -1.63 15.87
N PHE A 263 -14.18 -2.27 16.45
CA PHE A 263 -14.42 -3.29 17.48
C PHE A 263 -14.26 -2.79 18.93
N SER A 264 -13.38 -1.81 19.20
CA SER A 264 -13.13 -1.30 20.56
C SER A 264 -13.76 0.05 20.85
N GLY A 265 -14.32 0.72 19.82
CA GLY A 265 -14.83 2.08 19.92
C GLY A 265 -13.69 3.09 20.14
N LYS A 266 -14.07 4.30 20.56
CA LYS A 266 -13.10 5.40 20.74
C LYS A 266 -12.03 5.14 21.80
N LYS A 267 -12.30 4.23 22.76
CA LYS A 267 -11.36 3.91 23.84
C LYS A 267 -10.08 3.24 23.35
N GLY A 268 -10.16 2.50 22.23
CA GLY A 268 -9.01 1.83 21.62
C GLY A 268 -8.09 2.73 20.83
N LEU A 269 -8.50 3.95 20.48
CA LEU A 269 -7.74 4.81 19.58
C LEU A 269 -6.40 5.28 20.17
N ILE A 270 -6.39 5.72 21.42
CA ILE A 270 -5.16 6.20 22.06
C ILE A 270 -4.15 5.05 22.26
N PRO A 271 -4.52 3.90 22.84
CA PRO A 271 -3.62 2.75 22.93
C PRO A 271 -3.06 2.32 21.57
N TYR A 272 -3.90 2.29 20.54
CA TYR A 272 -3.47 1.96 19.18
C TYR A 272 -2.41 2.94 18.66
N ARG A 273 -2.65 4.26 18.78
CA ARG A 273 -1.71 5.29 18.33
C ARG A 273 -0.36 5.19 19.03
N VAL A 274 -0.39 5.01 20.36
CA VAL A 274 0.84 4.85 21.14
C VAL A 274 1.60 3.60 20.68
N LEU A 275 0.92 2.46 20.52
CA LEU A 275 1.55 1.23 20.05
C LEU A 275 2.11 1.40 18.63
N TYR A 276 1.40 2.11 17.75
CA TYR A 276 1.86 2.37 16.38
C TYR A 276 3.17 3.17 16.36
N ILE A 277 3.28 4.18 17.22
CA ILE A 277 4.50 4.99 17.37
C ILE A 277 5.65 4.14 17.95
N VAL A 278 5.37 3.28 18.93
CA VAL A 278 6.37 2.36 19.49
C VAL A 278 6.88 1.39 18.42
N VAL A 279 5.99 0.85 17.57
CA VAL A 279 6.40 0.00 16.45
C VAL A 279 7.28 0.78 15.46
N ALA A 280 6.92 2.02 15.13
CA ALA A 280 7.74 2.87 14.26
C ALA A 280 9.15 3.11 14.85
N LEU A 281 9.25 3.24 16.17
CA LEU A 281 10.53 3.44 16.87
C LEU A 281 11.44 2.20 16.79
N ILE A 282 10.87 1.01 16.98
CA ILE A 282 11.66 -0.24 17.05
C ILE A 282 11.86 -0.92 15.70
N ALA A 283 11.02 -0.63 14.71
CA ALA A 283 11.03 -1.27 13.40
C ALA A 283 12.41 -1.26 12.69
N PRO A 284 13.19 -0.18 12.72
CA PRO A 284 14.50 -0.15 12.06
C PRO A 284 15.52 -1.17 12.53
N VAL A 285 15.36 -1.68 13.76
CA VAL A 285 16.29 -2.64 14.36
C VAL A 285 15.80 -4.09 14.27
N LEU A 286 14.61 -4.30 13.70
CA LEU A 286 14.05 -5.64 13.49
C LEU A 286 14.67 -6.29 12.24
N ALA A 287 14.83 -7.62 12.29
CA ALA A 287 15.26 -8.38 11.12
C ALA A 287 14.24 -8.26 9.98
N LEU A 288 14.69 -7.78 8.82
CA LEU A 288 13.85 -7.51 7.64
C LEU A 288 13.04 -8.74 7.21
N ASP A 289 13.63 -9.91 7.18
CA ASP A 289 12.98 -11.18 6.80
C ASP A 289 11.79 -11.52 7.72
N LEU A 290 11.95 -11.31 9.03
CA LEU A 290 10.87 -11.51 9.99
C LEU A 290 9.70 -10.54 9.74
N VAL A 291 10.03 -9.27 9.51
CA VAL A 291 9.04 -8.22 9.25
C VAL A 291 8.22 -8.54 8.00
N TRP A 292 8.87 -8.96 6.91
CA TRP A 292 8.19 -9.35 5.67
C TRP A 292 7.31 -10.59 5.82
N LYS A 293 7.79 -11.63 6.52
CA LYS A 293 6.99 -12.85 6.77
C LYS A 293 5.72 -12.56 7.55
N ILE A 294 5.81 -11.74 8.59
CA ILE A 294 4.65 -11.31 9.38
C ILE A 294 3.69 -10.50 8.51
N ALA A 295 4.21 -9.57 7.72
CA ALA A 295 3.42 -8.75 6.81
C ALA A 295 2.64 -9.60 5.79
N ASP A 296 3.28 -10.58 5.15
CA ASP A 296 2.66 -11.46 4.16
C ASP A 296 1.54 -12.32 4.77
N ILE A 297 1.73 -12.84 5.99
CA ILE A 297 0.70 -13.61 6.72
C ILE A 297 -0.52 -12.72 7.03
N LEU A 298 -0.30 -11.52 7.54
CA LEU A 298 -1.37 -10.60 7.90
C LEU A 298 -2.14 -10.10 6.67
N ASN A 299 -1.44 -9.89 5.55
CA ASN A 299 -2.07 -9.59 4.27
C ASN A 299 -3.02 -10.70 3.82
N ALA A 300 -2.58 -11.94 3.85
CA ALA A 300 -3.40 -13.08 3.46
C ALA A 300 -4.63 -13.21 4.35
N LEU A 301 -4.47 -13.09 5.67
CA LEU A 301 -5.57 -13.16 6.63
C LEU A 301 -6.59 -12.03 6.45
N MET A 302 -6.15 -10.83 6.07
CA MET A 302 -7.02 -9.69 5.79
C MET A 302 -7.75 -9.84 4.45
N ALA A 303 -7.09 -10.36 3.42
CA ALA A 303 -7.66 -10.52 2.10
C ALA A 303 -8.84 -11.51 2.07
N ILE A 304 -8.77 -12.61 2.82
CA ILE A 304 -9.80 -13.68 2.81
C ILE A 304 -11.20 -13.15 3.13
N PRO A 305 -11.45 -12.45 4.26
CA PRO A 305 -12.76 -11.90 4.57
C PRO A 305 -13.25 -10.89 3.54
N ASN A 306 -12.34 -10.06 3.00
CA ASN A 306 -12.70 -9.06 1.99
C ASN A 306 -13.09 -9.72 0.66
N LEU A 307 -12.37 -10.74 0.21
CA LEU A 307 -12.72 -11.47 -1.03
C LEU A 307 -14.11 -12.13 -0.91
N ILE A 308 -14.44 -12.69 0.26
CA ILE A 308 -15.77 -13.21 0.52
C ILE A 308 -16.83 -12.10 0.38
N ALA A 309 -16.57 -10.90 0.95
CA ALA A 309 -17.47 -9.77 0.81
C ALA A 309 -17.67 -9.36 -0.64
N VAL A 310 -16.59 -9.20 -1.41
CA VAL A 310 -16.63 -8.77 -2.82
C VAL A 310 -17.39 -9.78 -3.68
N LEU A 311 -17.13 -11.08 -3.51
CA LEU A 311 -17.78 -12.13 -4.28
C LEU A 311 -19.27 -12.22 -3.98
N LEU A 312 -19.66 -12.21 -2.70
CA LEU A 312 -21.08 -12.31 -2.30
C LEU A 312 -21.87 -11.03 -2.58
N LEU A 313 -21.24 -9.87 -2.58
CA LEU A 313 -21.86 -8.58 -2.92
C LEU A 313 -21.77 -8.24 -4.42
N SER A 314 -21.21 -9.10 -5.25
CA SER A 314 -21.11 -8.87 -6.70
C SER A 314 -22.44 -8.51 -7.38
N PRO A 315 -23.63 -9.10 -7.02
CA PRO A 315 -24.89 -8.67 -7.59
C PRO A 315 -25.26 -7.22 -7.25
N VAL A 316 -24.90 -6.75 -6.06
CA VAL A 316 -25.11 -5.35 -5.63
C VAL A 316 -24.22 -4.42 -6.45
N ILE A 317 -22.96 -4.79 -6.65
CA ILE A 317 -22.01 -4.04 -7.48
C ILE A 317 -22.54 -3.88 -8.91
N VAL A 318 -23.00 -4.96 -9.52
CA VAL A 318 -23.58 -4.95 -10.88
C VAL A 318 -24.83 -4.04 -10.93
N LYS A 319 -25.70 -4.13 -9.94
CA LYS A 319 -26.93 -3.33 -9.88
C LYS A 319 -26.61 -1.83 -9.80
N GLU A 320 -25.73 -1.43 -8.88
CA GLU A 320 -25.35 -0.02 -8.71
C GLU A 320 -24.60 0.51 -9.93
N THR A 321 -23.71 -0.30 -10.53
CA THR A 321 -23.01 0.07 -11.78
C THR A 321 -23.98 0.31 -12.92
N ARG A 322 -25.00 -0.55 -13.10
CA ARG A 322 -26.03 -0.35 -14.14
C ARG A 322 -26.83 0.91 -13.93
N LYS A 323 -27.20 1.24 -12.69
CA LYS A 323 -27.88 2.50 -12.39
C LYS A 323 -27.05 3.71 -12.83
N TYR A 324 -25.77 3.72 -12.45
CA TYR A 324 -24.87 4.81 -12.78
C TYR A 324 -24.64 4.96 -14.28
N VAL A 325 -24.46 3.85 -15.01
CA VAL A 325 -24.26 3.89 -16.47
C VAL A 325 -25.50 4.43 -17.18
N ASN A 326 -26.70 4.12 -16.67
CA ASN A 326 -27.96 4.63 -17.23
C ASN A 326 -28.23 6.11 -16.87
N ASN A 327 -27.68 6.59 -15.76
CA ASN A 327 -27.81 7.98 -15.31
C ASN A 327 -26.53 8.43 -14.60
N LEU A 328 -25.65 9.12 -15.33
CA LEU A 328 -24.34 9.57 -14.82
C LEU A 328 -24.46 10.61 -13.68
N ASP A 329 -25.59 11.26 -13.55
CA ASP A 329 -25.85 12.24 -12.49
C ASP A 329 -26.55 11.62 -11.27
N GLU A 330 -26.73 10.30 -11.27
CA GLU A 330 -27.35 9.57 -10.15
C GLU A 330 -26.65 9.90 -8.81
N VAL A 331 -27.46 10.29 -7.85
CA VAL A 331 -27.03 10.54 -6.46
C VAL A 331 -27.81 9.60 -5.55
N ASP A 332 -27.11 8.86 -4.72
CA ASP A 332 -27.75 8.04 -3.69
C ASP A 332 -28.27 8.93 -2.56
N GLU A 333 -29.56 9.12 -2.49
CA GLU A 333 -30.25 9.92 -1.46
C GLU A 333 -30.54 9.12 -0.19
N THR A 334 -30.21 7.82 -0.16
CA THR A 334 -30.45 6.97 1.01
C THR A 334 -29.80 7.57 2.26
N PRO A 335 -30.53 7.72 3.36
CA PRO A 335 -29.96 8.26 4.59
C PRO A 335 -28.81 7.38 5.09
N VAL A 336 -27.68 8.02 5.38
CA VAL A 336 -26.51 7.30 5.93
C VAL A 336 -26.80 6.91 7.38
N PRO A 337 -26.80 5.61 7.73
CA PRO A 337 -27.07 5.17 9.10
C PRO A 337 -26.09 5.76 10.11
N VAL A 338 -26.60 6.29 11.22
CA VAL A 338 -25.79 6.77 12.33
C VAL A 338 -25.58 5.63 13.32
N ILE A 339 -24.35 5.43 13.74
CA ILE A 339 -23.97 4.32 14.64
C ILE A 339 -23.08 4.77 15.80
N GLU A 340 -23.10 3.98 16.88
CA GLU A 340 -22.03 3.96 17.87
C GLU A 340 -20.98 2.90 17.49
N THR A 341 -19.71 3.24 17.55
CA THR A 341 -18.61 2.32 17.28
C THR A 341 -18.32 1.44 18.50
N GLY A 342 -17.79 0.23 18.23
CA GLY A 342 -17.52 -0.78 19.24
C GLY A 342 -18.49 -1.98 19.17
N ILE A 343 -18.04 -3.16 19.59
CA ILE A 343 -18.82 -4.42 19.52
C ILE A 343 -20.14 -4.33 20.29
N GLY A 344 -20.19 -3.51 21.34
CA GLY A 344 -21.39 -3.26 22.16
C GLY A 344 -22.18 -2.03 21.78
N GLY A 345 -21.81 -1.32 20.72
CA GLY A 345 -22.50 -0.09 20.29
C GLY A 345 -23.98 -0.37 19.92
N LYS A 346 -24.91 0.44 20.45
CA LYS A 346 -26.34 0.30 20.13
C LYS A 346 -26.55 0.59 18.65
N LYS A 347 -27.28 -0.30 17.97
CA LYS A 347 -27.82 -0.05 16.65
C LYS A 347 -29.00 0.92 16.86
N ASP A 348 -28.90 2.15 16.34
CA ASP A 348 -30.13 2.92 16.13
C ASP A 348 -30.94 2.19 15.05
N LYS A 349 -32.22 1.97 15.34
CA LYS A 349 -33.18 1.25 14.50
C LYS A 349 -33.43 1.96 13.19
#